data_5524459ea64129f178133182579d9522
#
_entry.id   5524459ea64129f178133182579d9522
#
_cell.length_a   1.000
_cell.length_b   1.000
_cell.length_c   1.000
_cell.angle_alpha   90.00
_cell.angle_beta   90.00
_cell.angle_gamma   90.00
#
_symmetry.space_group_name_H-M   'P 1'
#
loop_
_entity.id
_entity.type
_entity.pdbx_description
1 polymer ?
#
loop_
_entity_poly.entity_id
_entity_poly.type
_entity_poly.pdbx_seq_one_letter_code
_entity_poly.pdbx_strand_id
1 'polypeptide(L)'
;MSAIDEGEHVIAQANVVLDKNNKFVDDLVAVRHASEFELMSPDRVDLMDVSPQQVVSVAASLIPFLEHDDANRALMGSNMQRQAVPCLRPEKPLVGTGLESVVARDSGVCIVSKTNGIVENVDAARIVVRVTDTKHSSSAVDVYNLIKYTRSNQNTCINQRPIVKVGDKVKAGDVLVDGPSIDLSLIHI
;
A
#
# COMPACT_ATOMS: atom_id res chain seq x y z
N MET A 1 -3.75 15.13 9.55
CA MET A 1 -3.51 16.53 9.91
C MET A 1 -4.36 17.41 9.01
N SER A 2 -5.04 18.40 9.55
CA SER A 2 -5.77 19.39 8.74
C SER A 2 -4.83 20.51 8.30
N ALA A 3 -5.25 21.30 7.27
CA ALA A 3 -4.45 22.45 6.81
C ALA A 3 -4.27 23.54 7.90
N ILE A 4 -5.17 23.57 8.90
CA ILE A 4 -5.07 24.49 10.02
C ILE A 4 -3.96 24.05 10.98
N ASP A 5 -3.94 22.76 11.32
CA ASP A 5 -2.93 22.17 12.20
C ASP A 5 -1.53 22.21 11.58
N GLU A 6 -1.45 22.11 10.23
CA GLU A 6 -0.20 22.15 9.49
C GLU A 6 0.58 23.46 9.70
N GLY A 7 -0.13 24.59 9.84
CA GLY A 7 0.50 25.92 9.98
C GLY A 7 1.36 26.06 11.24
N GLU A 8 1.11 25.28 12.27
CA GLU A 8 1.86 25.31 13.53
C GLU A 8 3.15 24.44 13.48
N HIS A 9 3.28 23.56 12.50
CA HIS A 9 4.39 22.60 12.41
C HIS A 9 5.40 22.97 11.34
N VAL A 10 6.65 22.59 11.60
CA VAL A 10 7.75 22.66 10.63
C VAL A 10 7.84 21.31 9.92
N ILE A 11 7.55 21.27 8.63
CA ILE A 11 7.44 20.05 7.85
C ILE A 11 8.56 19.97 6.83
N ALA A 12 9.43 18.96 6.93
CA ALA A 12 10.47 18.69 5.94
C ALA A 12 9.89 18.07 4.67
N GLN A 13 10.49 18.38 3.52
CA GLN A 13 10.12 17.78 2.25
C GLN A 13 10.51 16.30 2.18
N ALA A 14 9.75 15.51 1.41
CA ALA A 14 9.99 14.08 1.26
C ALA A 14 11.30 13.70 0.53
N ASN A 15 11.89 14.64 -0.20
CA ASN A 15 13.11 14.44 -0.99
C ASN A 15 14.41 14.67 -0.18
N VAL A 16 14.31 15.03 1.09
CA VAL A 16 15.47 15.25 1.96
C VAL A 16 16.19 13.94 2.21
N VAL A 17 17.54 13.99 2.15
CA VAL A 17 18.38 12.81 2.32
C VAL A 17 18.44 12.40 3.78
N LEU A 18 18.13 11.13 4.04
CA LEU A 18 18.23 10.52 5.36
C LEU A 18 19.37 9.51 5.40
N ASP A 19 20.04 9.42 6.54
CA ASP A 19 20.99 8.36 6.84
C ASP A 19 20.28 7.02 7.15
N LYS A 20 21.03 5.92 7.23
CA LYS A 20 20.53 4.58 7.61
C LYS A 20 19.78 4.53 8.95
N ASN A 21 20.00 5.51 9.80
CA ASN A 21 19.35 5.65 11.11
C ASN A 21 18.13 6.61 11.06
N ASN A 22 17.64 6.97 9.86
CA ASN A 22 16.55 7.94 9.66
C ASN A 22 16.85 9.33 10.24
N LYS A 23 18.11 9.77 10.23
CA LYS A 23 18.52 11.14 10.61
C LYS A 23 18.84 11.94 9.36
N PHE A 24 18.56 13.23 9.40
CA PHE A 24 18.93 14.16 8.33
C PHE A 24 20.45 14.21 8.19
N VAL A 25 20.93 14.19 6.95
CA VAL A 25 22.35 14.24 6.62
C VAL A 25 22.83 15.68 6.51
N ASP A 26 21.96 16.56 6.00
CA ASP A 26 22.26 17.95 5.73
C ASP A 26 22.09 18.83 6.97
N ASP A 27 22.98 19.81 7.15
CA ASP A 27 22.92 20.79 8.25
C ASP A 27 21.72 21.77 8.11
N LEU A 28 21.24 21.96 6.89
CA LEU A 28 20.08 22.78 6.57
C LEU A 28 19.12 21.97 5.71
N VAL A 29 17.88 21.87 6.15
CA VAL A 29 16.82 21.10 5.50
C VAL A 29 15.77 22.04 4.92
N ALA A 30 15.33 21.77 3.70
CA ALA A 30 14.19 22.48 3.09
C ALA A 30 12.90 22.08 3.79
N VAL A 31 12.22 23.05 4.37
CA VAL A 31 11.02 22.87 5.16
C VAL A 31 9.90 23.80 4.68
N ARG A 32 8.68 23.44 5.01
CA ARG A 32 7.47 24.24 4.86
C ARG A 32 6.98 24.60 6.25
N HIS A 33 6.83 25.88 6.52
CA HIS A 33 6.29 26.42 7.75
C HIS A 33 5.39 27.62 7.46
N ALA A 34 4.19 27.65 8.05
CA ALA A 34 3.22 28.73 7.85
C ALA A 34 3.00 29.13 6.37
N SER A 35 2.96 28.14 5.46
CA SER A 35 2.83 28.30 3.99
C SER A 35 4.05 28.91 3.28
N GLU A 36 5.16 29.11 3.96
CA GLU A 36 6.41 29.57 3.38
C GLU A 36 7.42 28.41 3.30
N PHE A 37 8.34 28.49 2.31
CA PHE A 37 9.43 27.54 2.16
C PHE A 37 10.72 28.17 2.65
N GLU A 38 11.32 27.53 3.64
CA GLU A 38 12.55 28.02 4.28
C GLU A 38 13.58 26.88 4.42
N LEU A 39 14.82 27.27 4.72
CA LEU A 39 15.88 26.35 5.13
C LEU A 39 16.05 26.45 6.64
N MET A 40 15.83 25.36 7.33
CA MET A 40 15.97 25.30 8.79
C MET A 40 16.90 24.19 9.24
N SER A 41 17.43 24.33 10.46
CA SER A 41 18.19 23.27 11.13
C SER A 41 17.33 22.04 11.39
N PRO A 42 17.87 20.81 11.25
CA PRO A 42 17.16 19.55 11.52
C PRO A 42 16.45 19.49 12.88
N ASP A 43 17.02 20.14 13.89
CA ASP A 43 16.47 20.14 15.26
C ASP A 43 15.12 20.85 15.39
N ARG A 44 14.76 21.66 14.41
CA ARG A 44 13.47 22.38 14.39
C ARG A 44 12.38 21.66 13.59
N VAL A 45 12.70 20.56 12.95
CA VAL A 45 11.76 19.82 12.10
C VAL A 45 10.90 18.93 12.99
N ASP A 46 9.60 19.15 12.95
CA ASP A 46 8.60 18.38 13.70
C ASP A 46 8.16 17.13 12.91
N LEU A 47 7.94 17.30 11.61
CA LEU A 47 7.36 16.29 10.74
C LEU A 47 8.07 16.25 9.39
N MET A 48 7.91 15.15 8.67
CA MET A 48 8.42 14.99 7.31
C MET A 48 7.33 14.42 6.41
N ASP A 49 7.24 14.90 5.18
CA ASP A 49 6.36 14.33 4.16
C ASP A 49 6.81 12.89 3.85
N VAL A 50 5.85 11.97 3.71
CA VAL A 50 6.14 10.54 3.49
C VAL A 50 6.69 10.29 2.08
N SER A 51 6.13 10.97 1.06
CA SER A 51 6.51 10.77 -0.34
C SER A 51 6.13 11.98 -1.18
N PRO A 52 6.92 12.32 -2.23
CA PRO A 52 6.54 13.32 -3.23
C PRO A 52 5.26 12.97 -3.99
N GLN A 53 4.91 11.70 -4.06
CA GLN A 53 3.70 11.20 -4.74
C GLN A 53 2.39 11.64 -4.08
N GLN A 54 2.43 12.18 -2.88
CA GLN A 54 1.25 12.73 -2.19
C GLN A 54 0.60 13.95 -2.90
N VAL A 55 1.32 14.58 -3.82
CA VAL A 55 0.81 15.72 -4.61
C VAL A 55 -0.32 15.29 -5.54
N VAL A 56 -0.34 14.04 -5.97
CA VAL A 56 -1.34 13.48 -6.88
C VAL A 56 -2.21 12.43 -6.18
N SER A 57 -3.39 12.14 -6.74
CA SER A 57 -4.23 11.05 -6.25
C SER A 57 -3.57 9.69 -6.47
N VAL A 58 -4.01 8.67 -5.73
CA VAL A 58 -3.51 7.29 -5.91
C VAL A 58 -3.69 6.81 -7.34
N ALA A 59 -4.83 7.11 -7.97
CA ALA A 59 -5.09 6.72 -9.36
C ALA A 59 -4.11 7.40 -10.33
N ALA A 60 -3.85 8.70 -10.17
CA ALA A 60 -2.88 9.41 -10.99
C ALA A 60 -1.44 8.92 -10.77
N SER A 61 -1.07 8.57 -9.54
CA SER A 61 0.27 8.06 -9.22
C SER A 61 0.57 6.66 -9.79
N LEU A 62 -0.44 5.95 -10.26
CA LEU A 62 -0.29 4.67 -10.97
C LEU A 62 -0.08 4.84 -12.49
N ILE A 63 -0.14 6.07 -13.03
CA ILE A 63 0.11 6.33 -14.46
C ILE A 63 1.62 6.46 -14.68
N PRO A 64 2.24 5.56 -15.45
CA PRO A 64 3.66 5.68 -15.78
C PRO A 64 3.89 6.90 -16.67
N PHE A 65 5.02 7.58 -16.46
CA PHE A 65 5.40 8.81 -17.18
C PHE A 65 4.36 9.95 -17.09
N LEU A 66 3.69 10.07 -15.96
CA LEU A 66 2.65 11.10 -15.72
C LEU A 66 3.16 12.51 -15.99
N GLU A 67 4.43 12.79 -15.68
CA GLU A 67 5.08 14.09 -15.88
C GLU A 67 5.16 14.54 -17.36
N HIS A 68 5.02 13.60 -18.30
CA HIS A 68 5.02 13.86 -19.73
C HIS A 68 3.62 14.00 -20.33
N ASP A 69 2.58 13.78 -19.54
CA ASP A 69 1.19 13.84 -19.98
C ASP A 69 0.55 15.19 -19.72
N ASP A 70 -0.33 15.62 -20.64
CA ASP A 70 -1.21 16.75 -20.40
C ASP A 70 -2.22 16.47 -19.27
N ALA A 71 -2.53 17.49 -18.48
CA ALA A 71 -3.42 17.37 -17.32
C ALA A 71 -4.81 16.81 -17.68
N ASN A 72 -5.37 17.21 -18.84
CA ASN A 72 -6.67 16.72 -19.30
C ASN A 72 -6.61 15.23 -19.63
N ARG A 73 -5.52 14.77 -20.25
CA ARG A 73 -5.34 13.36 -20.61
C ARG A 73 -5.06 12.51 -19.38
N ALA A 74 -4.31 13.01 -18.42
CA ALA A 74 -4.09 12.35 -17.12
C ALA A 74 -5.42 12.18 -16.35
N LEU A 75 -6.28 13.20 -16.36
CA LEU A 75 -7.63 13.11 -15.77
C LEU A 75 -8.47 12.02 -16.43
N MET A 76 -8.48 11.98 -17.77
CA MET A 76 -9.22 10.94 -18.52
C MET A 76 -8.67 9.55 -18.19
N GLY A 77 -7.36 9.35 -18.19
CA GLY A 77 -6.71 8.08 -17.84
C GLY A 77 -7.02 7.64 -16.42
N SER A 78 -6.96 8.53 -15.46
CA SER A 78 -7.32 8.28 -14.07
C SER A 78 -8.79 7.83 -13.92
N ASN A 79 -9.71 8.44 -14.68
CA ASN A 79 -11.11 8.03 -14.70
C ASN A 79 -11.29 6.64 -15.34
N MET A 80 -10.55 6.33 -16.42
CA MET A 80 -10.59 5.03 -17.09
C MET A 80 -10.08 3.90 -16.22
N GLN A 81 -9.08 4.12 -15.36
CA GLN A 81 -8.60 3.13 -14.40
C GLN A 81 -9.72 2.60 -13.49
N ARG A 82 -10.68 3.46 -13.11
CA ARG A 82 -11.83 3.05 -12.28
C ARG A 82 -12.85 2.19 -13.02
N GLN A 83 -12.77 2.11 -14.35
CA GLN A 83 -13.62 1.32 -15.21
C GLN A 83 -12.93 0.04 -15.70
N ALA A 84 -11.75 -0.26 -15.18
CA ALA A 84 -10.99 -1.44 -15.59
C ALA A 84 -11.72 -2.73 -15.24
N VAL A 85 -11.65 -3.69 -16.15
CA VAL A 85 -12.20 -5.04 -15.98
C VAL A 85 -11.05 -6.02 -15.77
N PRO A 86 -11.15 -6.92 -14.77
CA PRO A 86 -10.14 -7.94 -14.52
C PRO A 86 -9.94 -8.84 -15.74
N CYS A 87 -8.68 -9.07 -16.11
CA CYS A 87 -8.35 -10.04 -17.15
C CYS A 87 -8.54 -11.48 -16.65
N LEU A 88 -8.84 -12.40 -17.57
CA LEU A 88 -8.92 -13.83 -17.24
C LEU A 88 -7.58 -14.37 -16.75
N ARG A 89 -6.49 -13.87 -17.33
CA ARG A 89 -5.12 -14.17 -16.91
C ARG A 89 -4.40 -12.85 -16.65
N PRO A 90 -4.19 -12.48 -15.39
CA PRO A 90 -3.42 -11.29 -15.06
C PRO A 90 -1.95 -11.48 -15.41
N GLU A 91 -1.31 -10.42 -15.89
CA GLU A 91 0.12 -10.40 -16.19
C GLU A 91 0.75 -9.16 -15.55
N LYS A 92 2.04 -9.28 -15.21
CA LYS A 92 2.80 -8.15 -14.68
C LYS A 92 2.96 -7.07 -15.76
N PRO A 93 2.66 -5.79 -15.47
CA PRO A 93 2.90 -4.72 -16.42
C PRO A 93 4.41 -4.59 -16.70
N LEU A 94 4.78 -4.39 -17.98
CA LEU A 94 6.16 -4.15 -18.38
C LEU A 94 6.72 -2.85 -17.84
N VAL A 95 5.87 -1.83 -17.73
CA VAL A 95 6.20 -0.52 -17.20
C VAL A 95 5.25 -0.23 -16.05
N GLY A 96 5.80 0.08 -14.90
CA GLY A 96 5.05 0.39 -13.69
C GLY A 96 5.68 1.54 -12.93
N THR A 97 4.97 2.05 -11.94
CA THR A 97 5.40 3.17 -11.08
C THR A 97 6.09 2.71 -9.79
N GLY A 98 6.02 1.41 -9.48
CA GLY A 98 6.50 0.83 -8.21
C GLY A 98 5.49 0.95 -7.06
N LEU A 99 4.36 1.65 -7.26
CA LEU A 99 3.31 1.80 -6.25
C LEU A 99 2.30 0.65 -6.28
N GLU A 100 2.30 -0.15 -7.34
CA GLU A 100 1.30 -1.19 -7.60
C GLU A 100 1.19 -2.21 -6.46
N SER A 101 2.32 -2.68 -5.93
CA SER A 101 2.36 -3.66 -4.85
C SER A 101 1.78 -3.11 -3.54
N VAL A 102 2.08 -1.84 -3.23
CA VAL A 102 1.59 -1.16 -2.03
C VAL A 102 0.08 -0.96 -2.15
N VAL A 103 -0.38 -0.45 -3.30
CA VAL A 103 -1.82 -0.23 -3.56
C VAL A 103 -2.59 -1.54 -3.52
N ALA A 104 -2.06 -2.61 -4.13
CA ALA A 104 -2.69 -3.92 -4.11
C ALA A 104 -2.87 -4.45 -2.69
N ARG A 105 -1.84 -4.38 -1.86
CA ARG A 105 -1.88 -4.82 -0.47
C ARG A 105 -2.82 -3.98 0.38
N ASP A 106 -2.78 -2.67 0.23
CA ASP A 106 -3.52 -1.73 1.09
C ASP A 106 -4.97 -1.50 0.61
N SER A 107 -5.33 -1.97 -0.59
CA SER A 107 -6.69 -1.85 -1.15
C SER A 107 -7.76 -2.62 -0.38
N GLY A 108 -7.38 -3.54 0.51
CA GLY A 108 -8.30 -4.42 1.24
C GLY A 108 -8.90 -5.55 0.40
N VAL A 109 -8.51 -5.69 -0.87
CA VAL A 109 -8.90 -6.81 -1.74
C VAL A 109 -8.14 -8.08 -1.39
N CYS A 110 -6.89 -7.91 -0.92
CA CYS A 110 -6.04 -8.95 -0.36
C CYS A 110 -6.30 -9.10 1.14
N ILE A 111 -6.12 -10.30 1.66
CA ILE A 111 -6.14 -10.53 3.11
C ILE A 111 -4.69 -10.61 3.59
N VAL A 112 -4.36 -9.73 4.53
CA VAL A 112 -3.05 -9.70 5.18
C VAL A 112 -3.12 -10.27 6.58
N SER A 113 -2.04 -10.91 7.03
CA SER A 113 -1.95 -11.43 8.39
C SER A 113 -1.91 -10.28 9.41
N LYS A 114 -2.72 -10.39 10.46
CA LYS A 114 -2.74 -9.41 11.57
C LYS A 114 -1.64 -9.69 12.59
N THR A 115 -1.24 -10.95 12.71
CA THR A 115 -0.33 -11.43 13.75
C THR A 115 0.76 -12.31 13.17
N ASN A 116 1.82 -12.52 13.96
CA ASN A 116 2.85 -13.51 13.63
C ASN A 116 2.34 -14.90 13.98
N GLY A 117 2.46 -15.85 13.05
CA GLY A 117 1.92 -17.19 13.29
C GLY A 117 2.42 -18.25 12.31
N ILE A 118 1.84 -19.42 12.46
CA ILE A 118 2.05 -20.57 11.58
C ILE A 118 0.70 -20.97 11.00
N VAL A 119 0.65 -21.15 9.70
CA VAL A 119 -0.57 -21.59 9.00
C VAL A 119 -0.86 -23.05 9.37
N GLU A 120 -1.98 -23.29 10.01
CA GLU A 120 -2.39 -24.61 10.49
C GLU A 120 -3.29 -25.34 9.51
N ASN A 121 -4.24 -24.59 8.92
CA ASN A 121 -5.15 -25.16 7.93
C ASN A 121 -5.44 -24.14 6.82
N VAL A 122 -5.56 -24.64 5.59
CA VAL A 122 -5.90 -23.85 4.40
C VAL A 122 -6.99 -24.57 3.63
N ASP A 123 -8.15 -23.94 3.59
CA ASP A 123 -9.27 -24.35 2.77
C ASP A 123 -9.56 -23.28 1.70
N ALA A 124 -10.36 -23.64 0.70
CA ALA A 124 -10.82 -22.66 -0.29
C ALA A 124 -11.65 -21.52 0.32
N ALA A 125 -12.28 -21.74 1.48
CA ALA A 125 -13.17 -20.78 2.14
C ALA A 125 -12.52 -20.06 3.33
N ARG A 126 -11.45 -20.60 3.91
CA ARG A 126 -10.82 -20.05 5.12
C ARG A 126 -9.37 -20.47 5.28
N ILE A 127 -8.61 -19.63 5.99
CA ILE A 127 -7.25 -19.92 6.44
C ILE A 127 -7.23 -19.82 7.96
N VAL A 128 -6.60 -20.76 8.62
CA VAL A 128 -6.44 -20.82 10.07
C VAL A 128 -4.97 -20.63 10.40
N VAL A 129 -4.65 -19.57 11.14
CA VAL A 129 -3.30 -19.24 11.57
C VAL A 129 -3.21 -19.37 13.08
N ARG A 130 -2.31 -20.21 13.57
CA ARG A 130 -1.98 -20.30 14.99
C ARG A 130 -1.00 -19.20 15.34
N VAL A 131 -1.41 -18.32 16.24
CA VAL A 131 -0.61 -17.17 16.69
C VAL A 131 0.57 -17.65 17.54
N THR A 132 1.77 -17.21 17.20
CA THR A 132 2.99 -17.51 17.97
C THR A 132 3.34 -16.41 18.96
N ASP A 133 2.89 -15.18 18.70
CA ASP A 133 3.14 -14.03 19.54
C ASP A 133 1.89 -13.63 20.34
N THR A 134 1.84 -14.13 21.56
CA THR A 134 0.71 -13.90 22.48
C THR A 134 0.67 -12.51 23.09
N LYS A 135 1.70 -11.67 22.88
CA LYS A 135 1.76 -10.33 23.48
C LYS A 135 0.79 -9.32 22.84
N HIS A 136 0.39 -9.57 21.59
CA HIS A 136 -0.47 -8.65 20.82
C HIS A 136 -1.80 -9.25 20.38
N SER A 137 -2.10 -10.50 20.74
CA SER A 137 -3.35 -11.15 20.39
C SER A 137 -4.05 -11.72 21.62
N SER A 138 -5.34 -11.48 21.72
CA SER A 138 -6.20 -12.04 22.77
C SER A 138 -6.63 -13.50 22.48
N SER A 139 -6.38 -14.00 21.25
CA SER A 139 -6.73 -15.33 20.81
C SER A 139 -5.51 -16.13 20.38
N ALA A 140 -5.55 -17.45 20.61
CA ALA A 140 -4.48 -18.36 20.19
C ALA A 140 -4.53 -18.68 18.69
N VAL A 141 -5.64 -18.39 18.02
CA VAL A 141 -5.90 -18.73 16.62
C VAL A 141 -6.63 -17.60 15.94
N ASP A 142 -6.16 -17.21 14.76
CA ASP A 142 -6.81 -16.26 13.87
C ASP A 142 -7.42 -17.00 12.67
N VAL A 143 -8.69 -16.74 12.39
CA VAL A 143 -9.42 -17.34 11.27
C VAL A 143 -9.72 -16.26 10.23
N TYR A 144 -9.22 -16.45 9.01
CA TYR A 144 -9.44 -15.55 7.86
C TYR A 144 -10.42 -16.22 6.89
N ASN A 145 -11.60 -15.64 6.74
CA ASN A 145 -12.61 -16.11 5.78
C ASN A 145 -12.39 -15.50 4.41
N LEU A 146 -12.43 -16.30 3.35
CA LEU A 146 -12.24 -15.90 1.98
C LEU A 146 -13.58 -15.63 1.29
N ILE A 147 -13.61 -14.58 0.48
CA ILE A 147 -14.75 -14.27 -0.39
C ILE A 147 -14.68 -15.18 -1.61
N LYS A 148 -15.73 -15.95 -1.85
CA LYS A 148 -15.80 -16.91 -2.95
C LYS A 148 -16.94 -16.60 -3.88
N TYR A 149 -16.60 -16.37 -5.16
CA TYR A 149 -17.54 -16.27 -6.29
C TYR A 149 -18.73 -15.33 -6.05
N THR A 150 -18.48 -14.17 -5.42
CA THR A 150 -19.50 -13.15 -5.22
C THR A 150 -19.53 -12.18 -6.42
N ARG A 151 -20.68 -11.58 -6.64
CA ARG A 151 -20.87 -10.58 -7.69
C ARG A 151 -20.42 -9.21 -7.20
N SER A 152 -19.60 -8.51 -7.99
CA SER A 152 -19.31 -7.09 -7.78
C SER A 152 -20.41 -6.16 -8.30
N ASN A 153 -20.35 -4.87 -7.96
CA ASN A 153 -21.28 -3.85 -8.47
C ASN A 153 -21.21 -3.70 -10.00
N GLN A 154 -20.07 -4.01 -10.61
CA GLN A 154 -19.86 -3.98 -12.07
C GLN A 154 -20.13 -5.33 -12.75
N ASN A 155 -20.84 -6.25 -12.11
CA ASN A 155 -21.11 -7.59 -12.61
C ASN A 155 -19.88 -8.46 -12.88
N THR A 156 -18.75 -8.18 -12.19
CA THR A 156 -17.55 -9.01 -12.24
C THR A 156 -17.55 -10.01 -11.09
N CYS A 157 -16.82 -11.11 -11.24
CA CYS A 157 -16.69 -12.14 -10.21
C CYS A 157 -15.60 -11.78 -9.21
N ILE A 158 -15.95 -11.68 -7.94
CA ILE A 158 -15.01 -11.54 -6.82
C ILE A 158 -14.71 -12.93 -6.29
N ASN A 159 -13.48 -13.37 -6.43
CA ASN A 159 -13.00 -14.65 -5.91
C ASN A 159 -11.59 -14.50 -5.35
N GLN A 160 -11.41 -14.86 -4.10
CA GLN A 160 -10.12 -14.83 -3.42
C GLN A 160 -9.46 -16.20 -3.44
N ARG A 161 -8.12 -16.22 -3.59
CA ARG A 161 -7.31 -17.44 -3.64
C ARG A 161 -6.26 -17.43 -2.55
N PRO A 162 -6.12 -18.49 -1.73
CA PRO A 162 -5.03 -18.61 -0.77
C PRO A 162 -3.69 -18.76 -1.51
N ILE A 163 -2.66 -18.03 -1.04
CA ILE A 163 -1.28 -18.12 -1.55
C ILE A 163 -0.45 -19.03 -0.67
N VAL A 164 -0.76 -19.04 0.64
CA VAL A 164 0.00 -19.76 1.67
C VAL A 164 -0.36 -21.24 1.71
N LYS A 165 0.58 -22.05 2.20
CA LYS A 165 0.43 -23.48 2.42
C LYS A 165 0.42 -23.80 3.91
N VAL A 166 -0.11 -24.97 4.25
CA VAL A 166 -0.06 -25.49 5.63
C VAL A 166 1.39 -25.65 6.08
N GLY A 167 1.72 -25.11 7.23
CA GLY A 167 3.05 -25.11 7.82
C GLY A 167 3.88 -23.85 7.54
N ASP A 168 3.42 -22.95 6.69
CA ASP A 168 4.13 -21.69 6.40
C ASP A 168 4.16 -20.77 7.62
N LYS A 169 5.30 -20.12 7.84
CA LYS A 169 5.45 -19.09 8.87
C LYS A 169 5.09 -17.75 8.26
N VAL A 170 4.16 -17.05 8.88
CA VAL A 170 3.68 -15.73 8.45
C VAL A 170 3.97 -14.67 9.50
N LYS A 171 4.28 -13.48 9.04
CA LYS A 171 4.47 -12.29 9.88
C LYS A 171 3.27 -11.37 9.75
N ALA A 172 3.08 -10.50 10.72
CA ALA A 172 2.10 -9.43 10.61
C ALA A 172 2.40 -8.55 9.39
N GLY A 173 1.40 -8.34 8.53
CA GLY A 173 1.53 -7.61 7.27
C GLY A 173 1.83 -8.49 6.04
N ASP A 174 2.11 -9.79 6.20
CA ASP A 174 2.27 -10.70 5.07
C ASP A 174 0.92 -10.98 4.41
N VAL A 175 0.92 -11.09 3.09
CA VAL A 175 -0.29 -11.38 2.32
C VAL A 175 -0.57 -12.88 2.36
N LEU A 176 -1.78 -13.24 2.77
CA LEU A 176 -2.25 -14.61 2.86
C LEU A 176 -3.07 -15.02 1.63
N VAL A 177 -3.76 -14.05 1.02
CA VAL A 177 -4.79 -14.29 0.00
C VAL A 177 -4.72 -13.25 -1.10
N ASP A 178 -4.68 -13.70 -2.34
CA ASP A 178 -4.83 -12.84 -3.52
C ASP A 178 -6.29 -12.48 -3.78
N GLY A 179 -6.48 -11.25 -4.22
CA GLY A 179 -7.77 -10.73 -4.65
C GLY A 179 -8.10 -10.99 -6.13
N PRO A 180 -9.30 -10.59 -6.58
CA PRO A 180 -9.81 -10.92 -7.92
C PRO A 180 -9.04 -10.30 -9.08
N SER A 181 -8.31 -9.23 -8.89
CA SER A 181 -7.54 -8.52 -9.94
C SER A 181 -6.05 -8.48 -9.66
N ILE A 182 -5.62 -9.22 -8.67
CA ILE A 182 -4.28 -9.12 -8.12
C ILE A 182 -3.64 -10.49 -8.18
N ASP A 183 -2.43 -10.55 -8.71
CA ASP A 183 -1.55 -11.69 -8.61
C ASP A 183 -0.24 -11.20 -7.98
N LEU A 184 -0.16 -11.31 -6.66
CA LEU A 184 1.02 -10.88 -5.90
C LEU A 184 2.23 -11.75 -6.17
N SER A 185 2.03 -12.97 -6.65
CA SER A 185 3.13 -13.83 -7.09
C SER A 185 3.89 -13.22 -8.28
N LEU A 186 3.21 -12.43 -9.11
CA LEU A 186 3.81 -11.71 -10.23
C LEU A 186 4.53 -10.41 -9.83
N ILE A 187 4.18 -9.83 -8.67
CA ILE A 187 4.77 -8.58 -8.19
C ILE A 187 6.09 -8.82 -7.44
N HIS A 188 6.27 -10.01 -6.90
CA HIS A 188 7.47 -10.39 -6.13
C HIS A 188 8.60 -11.01 -6.97
N ILE A 189 8.48 -11.04 -8.28
CA ILE A 189 9.53 -11.52 -9.18
C ILE A 189 10.45 -10.39 -9.58
#